data_6e3a2ce5805041dd351d52e0a7da86e7
#
_entry.id   6e3a2ce5805041dd351d52e0a7da86e7
#
_cell.length_a   1.000
_cell.length_b   1.000
_cell.length_c   1.000
_cell.angle_alpha   90.00
_cell.angle_beta   90.00
_cell.angle_gamma   90.00
#
_symmetry.space_group_name_H-M   'P 1'
#
loop_
_entity.id
_entity.type
_entity.pdbx_description
1 polymer ?
#
loop_
_entity_poly.entity_id
_entity_poly.type
_entity_poly.pdbx_seq_one_letter_code
_entity_poly.pdbx_strand_id
1 'polypeptide(L)'
;MFKIGMTDRLSLYIIILFYSGTIFVGYNFLDKSNNQSITETNNNKRLVHLVLIKFKKEITSQQFQKITDGAYGLQVIPGVEQLNFKQNISPEGLDRGFTHSLTMKFRSANDRDSIYLPHPIHQKFVDSFLPLTESVIVYDFWE
;
A
#
# COMPACT_ATOMS: atom_id res chain seq x y z
N MET A 1 -58.50 7.01 -37.59
CA MET A 1 -58.23 6.92 -36.15
C MET A 1 -58.19 5.43 -35.80
N PHE A 2 -56.95 4.86 -35.74
CA PHE A 2 -56.76 3.43 -35.41
C PHE A 2 -57.10 3.18 -33.95
N LYS A 3 -58.12 2.40 -33.64
CA LYS A 3 -58.42 1.92 -32.28
C LYS A 3 -57.58 0.68 -32.01
N ILE A 4 -56.56 0.83 -31.17
CA ILE A 4 -55.75 -0.30 -30.68
C ILE A 4 -56.68 -1.19 -29.79
N GLY A 5 -56.78 -2.45 -30.14
CA GLY A 5 -57.63 -3.42 -29.41
C GLY A 5 -57.11 -3.68 -28.00
N MET A 6 -57.97 -4.23 -27.12
CA MET A 6 -57.59 -4.51 -25.72
C MET A 6 -56.47 -5.54 -25.62
N THR A 7 -56.44 -6.54 -26.52
CA THR A 7 -55.37 -7.55 -26.64
C THR A 7 -54.03 -6.94 -27.06
N ASP A 8 -54.02 -5.95 -27.96
CA ASP A 8 -52.84 -5.29 -28.42
C ASP A 8 -52.23 -4.42 -27.34
N ARG A 9 -53.06 -3.79 -26.49
CA ARG A 9 -52.58 -3.02 -25.31
C ARG A 9 -51.95 -3.95 -24.30
N LEU A 10 -52.55 -5.12 -24.01
CA LEU A 10 -52.03 -6.09 -23.06
C LEU A 10 -50.68 -6.66 -23.53
N SER A 11 -50.56 -6.98 -24.82
CA SER A 11 -49.30 -7.40 -25.43
C SER A 11 -48.20 -6.37 -25.32
N LEU A 12 -48.54 -5.07 -25.54
CA LEU A 12 -47.61 -3.97 -25.39
C LEU A 12 -47.05 -3.79 -23.96
N TYR A 13 -47.92 -3.93 -22.95
CA TYR A 13 -47.54 -3.87 -21.55
C TYR A 13 -46.62 -5.02 -21.15
N ILE A 14 -46.87 -6.23 -21.62
CA ILE A 14 -46.02 -7.41 -21.38
C ILE A 14 -44.63 -7.20 -21.97
N ILE A 15 -44.54 -6.68 -23.19
CA ILE A 15 -43.25 -6.38 -23.85
C ILE A 15 -42.48 -5.32 -23.06
N ILE A 16 -43.14 -4.24 -22.68
CA ILE A 16 -42.49 -3.15 -21.89
C ILE A 16 -41.96 -3.68 -20.54
N LEU A 17 -42.75 -4.50 -19.82
CA LEU A 17 -42.33 -5.11 -18.56
C LEU A 17 -41.13 -6.05 -18.75
N PHE A 18 -41.12 -6.84 -19.82
CA PHE A 18 -40.00 -7.73 -20.13
C PHE A 18 -38.70 -6.98 -20.41
N TYR A 19 -38.76 -5.94 -21.27
CA TYR A 19 -37.58 -5.12 -21.56
C TYR A 19 -37.11 -4.30 -20.37
N SER A 20 -38.01 -3.76 -19.57
CA SER A 20 -37.61 -3.03 -18.35
C SER A 20 -36.94 -3.93 -17.32
N GLY A 21 -37.40 -5.16 -17.18
CA GLY A 21 -36.80 -6.17 -16.32
C GLY A 21 -35.38 -6.56 -16.77
N THR A 22 -35.18 -6.79 -18.05
CA THR A 22 -33.85 -7.12 -18.61
C THR A 22 -32.85 -5.98 -18.49
N ILE A 23 -33.28 -4.73 -18.71
CA ILE A 23 -32.42 -3.53 -18.52
C ILE A 23 -32.04 -3.39 -17.05
N PHE A 24 -32.97 -3.57 -16.11
CA PHE A 24 -32.70 -3.47 -14.69
C PHE A 24 -31.71 -4.53 -14.18
N VAL A 25 -31.89 -5.79 -14.61
CA VAL A 25 -30.97 -6.89 -14.26
C VAL A 25 -29.58 -6.63 -14.89
N GLY A 26 -29.54 -6.20 -16.15
CA GLY A 26 -28.28 -5.86 -16.82
C GLY A 26 -27.52 -4.72 -16.13
N TYR A 27 -28.22 -3.68 -15.71
CA TYR A 27 -27.62 -2.54 -15.00
C TYR A 27 -27.01 -2.98 -13.66
N ASN A 28 -27.75 -3.75 -12.84
CA ASN A 28 -27.24 -4.24 -11.56
C ASN A 28 -26.06 -5.21 -11.74
N PHE A 29 -26.05 -6.02 -12.79
CA PHE A 29 -24.93 -6.92 -13.08
C PHE A 29 -23.68 -6.15 -13.49
N LEU A 30 -23.79 -5.13 -14.33
CA LEU A 30 -22.67 -4.27 -14.76
C LEU A 30 -22.12 -3.43 -13.59
N ASP A 31 -23.00 -2.88 -12.75
CA ASP A 31 -22.58 -2.11 -11.58
C ASP A 31 -21.84 -2.99 -10.55
N LYS A 32 -22.33 -4.20 -10.32
CA LYS A 32 -21.66 -5.17 -9.44
C LYS A 32 -20.31 -5.64 -10.00
N SER A 33 -20.20 -5.82 -11.31
CA SER A 33 -18.95 -6.20 -11.99
C SER A 33 -17.92 -5.08 -11.92
N ASN A 34 -18.33 -3.83 -12.17
CA ASN A 34 -17.44 -2.67 -12.07
C ASN A 34 -16.97 -2.44 -10.62
N ASN A 35 -17.84 -2.58 -9.62
CA ASN A 35 -17.45 -2.43 -8.23
C ASN A 35 -16.51 -3.56 -7.76
N GLN A 36 -16.66 -4.79 -8.24
CA GLN A 36 -15.73 -5.88 -7.93
C GLN A 36 -14.34 -5.65 -8.55
N SER A 37 -14.27 -5.22 -9.81
CA SER A 37 -12.98 -4.97 -10.48
C SER A 37 -12.22 -3.78 -9.89
N ILE A 38 -12.91 -2.74 -9.43
CA ILE A 38 -12.28 -1.57 -8.76
C ILE A 38 -11.81 -1.94 -7.35
N THR A 39 -12.54 -2.81 -6.63
CA THR A 39 -12.17 -3.22 -5.26
C THR A 39 -11.00 -4.20 -5.27
N GLU A 40 -10.92 -5.12 -6.23
CA GLU A 40 -9.80 -6.07 -6.33
C GLU A 40 -8.49 -5.41 -6.81
N THR A 41 -8.56 -4.42 -7.69
CA THR A 41 -7.36 -3.73 -8.18
C THR A 41 -6.72 -2.81 -7.13
N ASN A 42 -7.50 -2.30 -6.15
CA ASN A 42 -6.98 -1.43 -5.09
C ASN A 42 -6.52 -2.18 -3.82
N ASN A 43 -6.98 -3.42 -3.60
CA ASN A 43 -6.65 -4.17 -2.38
C ASN A 43 -5.26 -4.83 -2.40
N ASN A 44 -4.58 -4.90 -3.55
CA ASN A 44 -3.27 -5.54 -3.66
C ASN A 44 -2.09 -4.57 -3.67
N LYS A 45 -2.31 -3.27 -3.88
CA LYS A 45 -1.22 -2.30 -3.86
C LYS A 45 -0.69 -2.11 -2.45
N ARG A 46 0.63 -2.04 -2.33
CA ARG A 46 1.33 -1.73 -1.08
C ARG A 46 2.24 -0.53 -1.29
N LEU A 47 2.24 0.37 -0.32
CA LEU A 47 3.22 1.43 -0.26
C LEU A 47 4.51 0.85 0.30
N VAL A 48 5.55 0.82 -0.52
CA VAL A 48 6.89 0.40 -0.10
C VAL A 48 7.62 1.62 0.44
N HIS A 49 8.14 1.51 1.65
CA HIS A 49 9.01 2.48 2.29
C HIS A 49 10.43 1.91 2.31
N LEU A 50 11.32 2.50 1.52
CA LEU A 50 12.72 2.12 1.40
C LEU A 50 13.61 3.21 2.01
N VAL A 51 14.43 2.83 2.96
CA VAL A 51 15.46 3.69 3.54
C VAL A 51 16.83 3.10 3.24
N LEU A 52 17.66 3.83 2.50
CA LEU A 52 19.06 3.48 2.29
C LEU A 52 19.91 4.22 3.34
N ILE A 53 20.85 3.51 3.94
CA ILE A 53 21.61 4.00 5.10
C ILE A 53 23.10 3.88 4.84
N LYS A 54 23.79 5.01 4.97
CA LYS A 54 25.24 5.09 5.05
C LYS A 54 25.63 5.41 6.48
N PHE A 55 26.21 4.45 7.18
CA PHE A 55 26.68 4.64 8.54
C PHE A 55 28.03 5.38 8.59
N LYS A 56 28.28 6.08 9.69
CA LYS A 56 29.61 6.63 10.01
C LYS A 56 30.62 5.50 10.22
N LYS A 57 31.89 5.76 9.89
CA LYS A 57 32.96 4.75 9.98
C LYS A 57 33.22 4.29 11.42
N GLU A 58 32.96 5.17 12.37
CA GLU A 58 33.30 4.98 13.80
C GLU A 58 32.18 4.26 14.58
N ILE A 59 31.15 3.75 13.89
CA ILE A 59 30.08 3.02 14.55
C ILE A 59 30.60 1.74 15.19
N THR A 60 30.35 1.59 16.50
CA THR A 60 30.76 0.38 17.22
C THR A 60 29.77 -0.77 17.00
N SER A 61 30.22 -2.01 17.18
CA SER A 61 29.35 -3.19 17.06
C SER A 61 28.16 -3.11 18.02
N GLN A 62 28.34 -2.56 19.23
CA GLN A 62 27.25 -2.40 20.19
C GLN A 62 26.21 -1.38 19.73
N GLN A 63 26.65 -0.26 19.14
CA GLN A 63 25.75 0.74 18.55
C GLN A 63 24.97 0.15 17.37
N PHE A 64 25.68 -0.58 16.50
CA PHE A 64 25.07 -1.26 15.35
C PHE A 64 24.01 -2.28 15.80
N GLN A 65 24.30 -3.07 16.84
CA GLN A 65 23.32 -4.02 17.39
C GLN A 65 22.06 -3.31 17.92
N LYS A 66 22.22 -2.19 18.64
CA LYS A 66 21.07 -1.39 19.11
C LYS A 66 20.22 -0.86 17.96
N ILE A 67 20.87 -0.45 16.84
CA ILE A 67 20.15 -0.02 15.65
C ILE A 67 19.37 -1.18 15.04
N THR A 68 20.02 -2.35 14.94
CA THR A 68 19.38 -3.56 14.41
C THR A 68 18.15 -3.95 15.22
N ASP A 69 18.29 -3.98 16.55
CA ASP A 69 17.18 -4.28 17.46
C ASP A 69 16.06 -3.24 17.35
N GLY A 70 16.43 -1.96 17.27
CA GLY A 70 15.47 -0.86 17.08
C GLY A 70 14.75 -0.95 15.73
N ALA A 71 15.45 -1.27 14.64
CA ALA A 71 14.87 -1.44 13.31
C ALA A 71 13.82 -2.57 13.31
N TYR A 72 14.16 -3.73 13.85
CA TYR A 72 13.19 -4.83 13.99
C TYR A 72 12.08 -4.53 14.99
N GLY A 73 12.35 -3.68 15.99
CA GLY A 73 11.33 -3.19 16.92
C GLY A 73 10.20 -2.39 16.25
N LEU A 74 10.42 -1.83 15.08
CA LEU A 74 9.39 -1.11 14.31
C LEU A 74 8.24 -2.02 13.84
N GLN A 75 8.44 -3.34 13.81
CA GLN A 75 7.39 -4.30 13.41
C GLN A 75 6.15 -4.28 14.29
N VAL A 76 6.26 -3.82 15.53
CA VAL A 76 5.12 -3.77 16.46
C VAL A 76 4.18 -2.58 16.17
N ILE A 77 4.61 -1.64 15.32
CA ILE A 77 3.79 -0.48 14.95
C ILE A 77 2.66 -0.95 14.03
N PRO A 78 1.39 -0.62 14.33
CA PRO A 78 0.27 -0.99 13.50
C PRO A 78 0.45 -0.48 12.06
N GLY A 79 0.15 -1.33 11.08
CA GLY A 79 0.28 -1.01 9.65
C GLY A 79 1.65 -1.33 9.04
N VAL A 80 2.68 -1.64 9.84
CA VAL A 80 3.98 -2.09 9.34
C VAL A 80 3.90 -3.54 8.90
N GLU A 81 4.19 -3.80 7.64
CA GLU A 81 4.20 -5.14 7.02
C GLU A 81 5.58 -5.41 6.41
N GLN A 82 6.01 -6.66 6.40
CA GLN A 82 7.20 -7.16 5.66
C GLN A 82 8.49 -6.33 5.92
N LEU A 83 8.73 -5.94 7.15
CA LEU A 83 9.93 -5.19 7.52
C LEU A 83 11.19 -6.04 7.34
N ASN A 84 12.21 -5.44 6.72
CA ASN A 84 13.54 -6.02 6.59
C ASN A 84 14.60 -4.96 6.85
N PHE A 85 15.63 -5.31 7.62
CA PHE A 85 16.84 -4.51 7.78
C PHE A 85 18.03 -5.37 7.34
N LYS A 86 18.69 -5.01 6.22
CA LYS A 86 19.69 -5.85 5.56
C LYS A 86 20.90 -5.07 5.09
N GLN A 87 22.03 -5.74 5.08
CA GLN A 87 23.27 -5.25 4.46
C GLN A 87 23.18 -5.36 2.93
N ASN A 88 23.78 -4.39 2.25
CA ASN A 88 24.01 -4.45 0.80
C ASN A 88 25.02 -5.56 0.46
N ILE A 89 24.66 -6.42 -0.48
CA ILE A 89 25.51 -7.51 -0.99
C ILE A 89 25.75 -7.39 -2.50
N SER A 90 25.42 -6.25 -3.12
CA SER A 90 25.64 -6.05 -4.55
C SER A 90 27.12 -6.05 -4.89
N PRO A 91 27.55 -6.84 -5.88
CA PRO A 91 28.95 -6.87 -6.34
C PRO A 91 29.27 -5.72 -7.31
N GLU A 92 28.30 -4.88 -7.69
CA GLU A 92 28.47 -3.87 -8.74
C GLU A 92 29.34 -2.67 -8.31
N GLY A 93 29.52 -2.44 -7.00
CA GLY A 93 30.32 -1.32 -6.48
C GLY A 93 29.71 0.07 -6.75
N LEU A 94 28.37 0.14 -6.98
CA LEU A 94 27.66 1.38 -7.28
C LEU A 94 26.88 1.92 -6.07
N ASP A 95 27.16 1.41 -4.87
CA ASP A 95 26.42 1.71 -3.64
C ASP A 95 26.67 3.12 -3.06
N ARG A 96 27.69 3.82 -3.51
CA ARG A 96 28.11 5.15 -3.02
C ARG A 96 28.30 5.20 -1.49
N GLY A 97 28.58 4.03 -0.87
CA GLY A 97 28.76 3.88 0.56
C GLY A 97 27.48 3.63 1.35
N PHE A 98 26.31 3.46 0.70
CA PHE A 98 25.11 3.00 1.35
C PHE A 98 25.19 1.49 1.59
N THR A 99 25.47 1.13 2.83
CA THR A 99 25.79 -0.25 3.20
C THR A 99 24.60 -1.06 3.68
N HIS A 100 23.53 -0.40 4.05
CA HIS A 100 22.32 -1.06 4.59
C HIS A 100 21.05 -0.47 4.02
N SER A 101 19.98 -1.27 4.05
CA SER A 101 18.62 -0.83 3.77
C SER A 101 17.66 -1.26 4.88
N LEU A 102 16.68 -0.40 5.17
CA LEU A 102 15.49 -0.72 5.91
C LEU A 102 14.32 -0.62 4.93
N THR A 103 13.55 -1.69 4.81
CA THR A 103 12.37 -1.73 3.94
C THR A 103 11.15 -2.18 4.74
N MET A 104 10.02 -1.64 4.44
CA MET A 104 8.73 -2.10 4.97
C MET A 104 7.60 -1.71 4.00
N LYS A 105 6.43 -2.30 4.21
CA LYS A 105 5.25 -2.02 3.42
C LYS A 105 4.11 -1.53 4.29
N PHE A 106 3.22 -0.73 3.69
CA PHE A 106 1.99 -0.24 4.28
C PHE A 106 0.82 -0.50 3.34
N ARG A 107 -0.37 -0.73 3.87
CA ARG A 107 -1.60 -0.86 3.07
C ARG A 107 -2.05 0.46 2.47
N SER A 108 -1.71 1.56 3.14
CA SER A 108 -2.11 2.90 2.72
C SER A 108 -1.06 3.95 3.09
N ALA A 109 -1.11 5.11 2.43
CA ALA A 109 -0.33 6.27 2.84
C ALA A 109 -0.72 6.74 4.25
N ASN A 110 -1.98 6.57 4.65
CA ASN A 110 -2.43 6.92 6.00
C ASN A 110 -1.76 6.07 7.09
N ASP A 111 -1.52 4.78 6.84
CA ASP A 111 -0.80 3.92 7.80
C ASP A 111 0.63 4.43 8.02
N ARG A 112 1.31 4.90 6.96
CA ARG A 112 2.61 5.52 7.06
C ARG A 112 2.54 6.89 7.74
N ASP A 113 1.67 7.80 7.26
CA ASP A 113 1.72 9.22 7.63
C ASP A 113 1.10 9.51 9.00
N SER A 114 -0.01 8.82 9.31
CA SER A 114 -0.80 9.10 10.53
C SER A 114 -0.53 8.10 11.67
N ILE A 115 0.02 6.92 11.36
CA ILE A 115 0.29 5.90 12.38
C ILE A 115 1.79 5.70 12.58
N TYR A 116 2.54 5.34 11.53
CA TYR A 116 3.95 4.98 11.63
C TYR A 116 4.85 6.19 11.95
N LEU A 117 4.81 7.25 11.13
CA LEU A 117 5.73 8.39 11.27
C LEU A 117 5.61 9.10 12.64
N PRO A 118 4.41 9.35 13.20
CA PRO A 118 4.27 9.97 14.52
C PRO A 118 4.43 8.98 15.68
N HIS A 119 4.59 7.68 15.43
CA HIS A 119 4.61 6.67 16.49
C HIS A 119 5.85 6.83 17.39
N PRO A 120 5.70 6.77 18.73
CA PRO A 120 6.82 6.97 19.66
C PRO A 120 8.00 6.00 19.43
N ILE A 121 7.72 4.76 19.05
CA ILE A 121 8.75 3.75 18.74
C ILE A 121 9.55 4.17 17.50
N HIS A 122 8.87 4.69 16.44
CA HIS A 122 9.55 5.21 15.26
C HIS A 122 10.43 6.42 15.61
N GLN A 123 9.89 7.39 16.33
CA GLN A 123 10.65 8.58 16.73
C GLN A 123 11.88 8.22 17.57
N LYS A 124 11.73 7.32 18.56
CA LYS A 124 12.85 6.81 19.35
C LYS A 124 13.90 6.10 18.50
N PHE A 125 13.48 5.33 17.49
CA PHE A 125 14.40 4.69 16.54
C PHE A 125 15.16 5.75 15.74
N VAL A 126 14.47 6.74 15.17
CA VAL A 126 15.07 7.86 14.43
C VAL A 126 16.11 8.60 15.27
N ASP A 127 15.77 8.97 16.49
CA ASP A 127 16.68 9.65 17.43
C ASP A 127 17.93 8.82 17.75
N SER A 128 17.81 7.50 17.75
CA SER A 128 18.92 6.60 18.05
C SER A 128 19.84 6.34 16.86
N PHE A 129 19.32 6.32 15.63
CA PHE A 129 20.09 5.90 14.47
C PHE A 129 20.65 7.08 13.64
N LEU A 130 19.89 8.19 13.51
CA LEU A 130 20.34 9.35 12.72
C LEU A 130 21.70 9.91 13.14
N PRO A 131 22.01 10.07 14.44
CA PRO A 131 23.34 10.54 14.86
C PRO A 131 24.50 9.64 14.44
N LEU A 132 24.23 8.37 14.14
CA LEU A 132 25.23 7.36 13.75
C LEU A 132 25.33 7.19 12.22
N THR A 133 24.55 7.95 11.45
CA THR A 133 24.58 7.92 9.98
C THR A 133 25.35 9.10 9.41
N GLU A 134 25.99 8.87 8.27
CA GLU A 134 26.58 9.90 7.42
C GLU A 134 25.53 10.44 6.42
N SER A 135 24.70 9.54 5.89
CA SER A 135 23.65 9.88 4.94
C SER A 135 22.51 8.88 5.00
N VAL A 136 21.29 9.37 4.75
CA VAL A 136 20.07 8.57 4.64
C VAL A 136 19.30 9.03 3.42
N ILE A 137 18.76 8.08 2.64
CA ILE A 137 17.85 8.33 1.54
C ILE A 137 16.55 7.60 1.88
N VAL A 138 15.44 8.32 1.85
CA VAL A 138 14.09 7.73 1.98
C VAL A 138 13.42 7.80 0.63
N TYR A 139 12.87 6.67 0.19
CA TYR A 139 12.20 6.55 -1.09
C TYR A 139 10.93 5.71 -0.95
N ASP A 140 9.79 6.28 -1.32
CA ASP A 140 8.48 5.62 -1.24
C ASP A 140 7.89 5.42 -2.62
N PHE A 141 7.27 4.25 -2.85
CA PHE A 141 6.58 3.94 -4.11
C PHE A 141 5.47 2.91 -3.89
N TRP A 142 4.53 2.88 -4.84
CA TRP A 142 3.47 1.87 -4.86
C TRP A 142 3.88 0.67 -5.72
N GLU A 143 3.72 -0.53 -5.18
CA GLU A 143 3.85 -1.79 -5.93
C GLU A 143 2.50 -2.48 -6.15
#